data_5e49d9dc531c176db18ae35cad5b211d
#
_entry.id   5e49d9dc531c176db18ae35cad5b211d
#
_cell.length_a   1.000
_cell.length_b   1.000
_cell.length_c   1.000
_cell.angle_alpha   90.00
_cell.angle_beta   90.00
_cell.angle_gamma   90.00
#
_symmetry.space_group_name_H-M   'P 1'
#
loop_
_entity.id
_entity.type
_entity.pdbx_description
1 polymer ?
#
loop_
_entity_poly.entity_id
_entity_poly.type
_entity_poly.pdbx_seq_one_letter_code
_entity_poly.pdbx_strand_id
1 'polypeptide(L)'
;MFVFIGCTRLAGSDYPMDTKFLTLSKREGRGSLEVTNAALNYGYSILEKFCWSALENAGLELYAGLLHVDRPGKPSLVLDFMEEYRAWVVDRNIIKLRARLGKETSLTPDLKTEIINGIDATMSAFITHRGKKVRLENIMQRQAYRLAGAMTDGKRYKSIRFKW
;
A
#
# COMPACT_ATOMS: atom_id res chain seq x y z
N MET A 1 -19.85 14.02 6.41
CA MET A 1 -19.37 12.75 6.99
C MET A 1 -18.79 11.92 5.84
N PHE A 2 -17.47 12.01 5.61
CA PHE A 2 -16.78 11.25 4.58
C PHE A 2 -16.75 9.79 4.98
N VAL A 3 -17.43 8.94 4.24
CA VAL A 3 -17.37 7.50 4.47
C VAL A 3 -16.30 6.92 3.56
N PHE A 4 -15.11 6.71 4.10
CA PHE A 4 -14.06 5.89 3.51
C PHE A 4 -14.55 4.43 3.54
N ILE A 5 -15.40 4.05 2.56
CA ILE A 5 -15.89 2.68 2.47
C ILE A 5 -14.84 1.87 1.73
N GLY A 6 -14.01 1.23 2.48
CA GLY A 6 -13.05 0.28 1.95
C GLY A 6 -11.95 -0.14 2.91
N CYS A 7 -11.50 0.75 3.80
CA CYS A 7 -10.38 0.43 4.70
C CYS A 7 -10.75 -0.36 5.95
N THR A 8 -11.92 -0.15 6.53
CA THR A 8 -12.29 -0.80 7.80
C THR A 8 -12.78 -2.24 7.66
N ARG A 9 -12.97 -2.74 6.42
CA ARG A 9 -13.38 -4.13 6.19
C ARG A 9 -12.33 -5.01 5.53
N LEU A 10 -11.14 -4.48 5.21
CA LEU A 10 -10.02 -5.30 4.74
C LEU A 10 -9.29 -5.98 5.92
N ALA A 11 -9.58 -5.61 7.15
CA ALA A 11 -9.11 -6.28 8.37
C ALA A 11 -9.97 -7.49 8.77
N GLY A 12 -11.05 -7.79 8.05
CA GLY A 12 -11.93 -8.93 8.36
C GLY A 12 -12.38 -9.65 7.09
N SER A 13 -12.04 -10.89 6.99
CA SER A 13 -12.59 -12.00 6.21
C SER A 13 -12.16 -12.24 4.75
N ASP A 14 -11.71 -11.26 3.97
CA ASP A 14 -11.27 -11.54 2.58
C ASP A 14 -9.79 -11.20 2.31
N TYR A 15 -9.04 -10.92 3.34
CA TYR A 15 -7.62 -10.63 3.28
C TYR A 15 -6.85 -11.93 3.57
N PRO A 16 -6.18 -12.53 2.59
CA PRO A 16 -5.41 -13.74 2.81
C PRO A 16 -4.04 -13.47 3.46
N MET A 17 -3.92 -12.39 4.23
CA MET A 17 -2.83 -12.26 5.21
C MET A 17 -3.14 -13.16 6.41
N ASP A 18 -3.44 -14.42 6.13
CA ASP A 18 -3.18 -15.45 7.10
C ASP A 18 -1.66 -15.42 7.30
N THR A 19 -1.22 -15.06 8.48
CA THR A 19 0.18 -15.11 8.94
C THR A 19 0.82 -16.47 8.68
N LYS A 20 0.02 -17.50 8.38
CA LYS A 20 0.43 -18.83 7.90
C LYS A 20 1.19 -18.81 6.57
N PHE A 21 0.99 -17.83 5.70
CA PHE A 21 1.72 -17.73 4.43
C PHE A 21 3.09 -17.04 4.57
N LEU A 22 3.24 -16.25 5.61
CA LEU A 22 4.51 -15.67 6.03
C LEU A 22 4.83 -16.28 7.37
N THR A 23 6.03 -16.80 7.56
CA THR A 23 6.54 -17.30 8.84
C THR A 23 6.72 -16.12 9.82
N LEU A 24 5.60 -15.46 10.16
CA LEU A 24 5.54 -14.33 11.07
C LEU A 24 4.96 -14.80 12.40
N SER A 25 5.74 -14.67 13.48
CA SER A 25 5.23 -14.86 14.84
C SER A 25 4.28 -13.73 15.24
N LYS A 26 4.61 -12.50 14.81
CA LYS A 26 3.83 -11.27 15.07
C LYS A 26 4.21 -10.19 14.08
N ARG A 27 3.24 -9.34 13.69
CA ARG A 27 3.53 -8.14 12.89
C ARG A 27 4.22 -7.09 13.76
N GLU A 28 5.44 -6.70 13.38
CA GLU A 28 6.24 -5.69 14.07
C GLU A 28 6.47 -4.47 13.17
N GLY A 29 6.58 -3.31 13.81
CA GLY A 29 6.79 -2.03 13.14
C GLY A 29 8.23 -1.80 12.66
N ARG A 30 8.57 -0.54 12.42
CA ARG A 30 9.93 -0.12 12.02
C ARG A 30 10.96 -0.58 13.07
N GLY A 31 12.10 -1.09 12.59
CA GLY A 31 13.19 -1.58 13.44
C GLY A 31 13.09 -3.05 13.82
N SER A 32 12.10 -3.81 13.28
CA SER A 32 12.05 -5.25 13.48
C SER A 32 13.32 -5.93 12.99
N LEU A 33 13.81 -6.85 13.81
CA LEU A 33 14.95 -7.72 13.46
C LEU A 33 14.51 -8.93 12.62
N GLU A 34 13.25 -9.28 12.65
CA GLU A 34 12.71 -10.36 11.83
C GLU A 34 12.71 -9.95 10.35
N VAL A 35 13.37 -10.75 9.50
CA VAL A 35 13.60 -10.43 8.09
C VAL A 35 12.31 -10.19 7.30
N THR A 36 11.26 -10.95 7.57
CA THR A 36 9.97 -10.78 6.89
C THR A 36 9.28 -9.47 7.28
N ASN A 37 9.33 -9.09 8.55
CA ASN A 37 8.83 -7.79 9.02
C ASN A 37 9.67 -6.63 8.45
N ALA A 38 11.00 -6.80 8.38
CA ALA A 38 11.89 -5.82 7.76
C ALA A 38 11.58 -5.65 6.26
N ALA A 39 11.35 -6.76 5.54
CA ALA A 39 10.96 -6.75 4.12
C ALA A 39 9.61 -6.05 3.88
N LEU A 40 8.60 -6.32 4.71
CA LEU A 40 7.31 -5.63 4.66
C LEU A 40 7.47 -4.13 4.92
N ASN A 41 8.20 -3.76 5.97
CA ASN A 41 8.45 -2.35 6.30
C ASN A 41 9.18 -1.62 5.17
N TYR A 42 10.16 -2.28 4.55
CA TYR A 42 10.88 -1.75 3.39
C TYR A 42 9.96 -1.57 2.18
N GLY A 43 9.15 -2.58 1.85
CA GLY A 43 8.17 -2.50 0.78
C GLY A 43 7.13 -1.38 1.00
N TYR A 44 6.66 -1.22 2.24
CA TYR A 44 5.73 -0.13 2.56
C TYR A 44 6.38 1.25 2.42
N SER A 45 7.66 1.42 2.73
CA SER A 45 8.36 2.69 2.51
C SER A 45 8.51 3.04 1.03
N ILE A 46 8.57 2.05 0.14
CA ILE A 46 8.56 2.26 -1.32
C ILE A 46 7.17 2.67 -1.77
N LEU A 47 6.12 1.95 -1.35
CA LEU A 47 4.74 2.28 -1.67
C LEU A 47 4.33 3.68 -1.16
N GLU A 48 4.82 4.06 0.03
CA GLU A 48 4.61 5.40 0.61
C GLU A 48 5.05 6.50 -0.35
N LYS A 49 6.18 6.35 -1.05
CA LYS A 49 6.67 7.33 -2.04
C LYS A 49 5.75 7.45 -3.25
N PHE A 50 5.23 6.34 -3.76
CA PHE A 50 4.25 6.37 -4.86
C PHE A 50 2.96 7.08 -4.44
N CYS A 51 2.45 6.78 -3.26
CA CYS A 51 1.26 7.42 -2.71
C CYS A 51 1.48 8.91 -2.46
N TRP A 52 2.65 9.27 -1.90
CA TRP A 52 3.06 10.65 -1.69
C TRP A 52 2.99 11.45 -2.98
N SER A 53 3.72 11.00 -4.02
CA SER A 53 3.74 11.68 -5.32
C SER A 53 2.35 11.79 -5.95
N ALA A 54 1.52 10.76 -5.84
CA ALA A 54 0.18 10.79 -6.41
C ALA A 54 -0.73 11.83 -5.73
N LEU A 55 -0.66 11.93 -4.40
CA LEU A 55 -1.45 12.88 -3.61
C LEU A 55 -0.95 14.32 -3.78
N GLU A 56 0.38 14.51 -3.78
CA GLU A 56 1.02 15.80 -4.02
C GLU A 56 0.66 16.35 -5.41
N ASN A 57 0.72 15.51 -6.46
CA ASN A 57 0.28 15.88 -7.81
C ASN A 57 -1.23 16.19 -7.88
N ALA A 58 -2.03 15.70 -6.95
CA ALA A 58 -3.45 16.02 -6.85
C ALA A 58 -3.72 17.29 -6.02
N GLY A 59 -2.69 17.95 -5.50
CA GLY A 59 -2.80 19.18 -4.71
C GLY A 59 -3.39 18.97 -3.32
N LEU A 60 -3.24 17.76 -2.74
CA LEU A 60 -3.78 17.42 -1.43
C LEU A 60 -2.78 17.70 -0.30
N GLU A 61 -3.30 18.12 0.85
CA GLU A 61 -2.51 18.23 2.08
C GLU A 61 -2.21 16.86 2.66
N LEU A 62 -0.92 16.48 2.66
CA LEU A 62 -0.48 15.12 2.96
C LEU A 62 -0.58 14.73 4.45
N TYR A 63 -0.59 15.73 5.32
CA TYR A 63 -0.61 15.53 6.78
C TYR A 63 -2.02 15.51 7.38
N ALA A 64 -3.03 15.97 6.67
CA ALA A 64 -4.43 15.96 7.08
C ALA A 64 -5.07 14.59 6.81
N GLY A 65 -5.01 13.69 7.80
CA GLY A 65 -5.58 12.33 7.70
C GLY A 65 -7.11 12.31 7.71
N LEU A 66 -7.67 11.25 7.15
CA LEU A 66 -9.12 10.96 7.15
C LEU A 66 -9.48 9.85 8.14
N LEU A 67 -8.59 8.89 8.35
CA LEU A 67 -8.75 7.73 9.22
C LEU A 67 -7.73 7.74 10.37
N HIS A 68 -6.49 8.07 10.06
CA HIS A 68 -5.44 8.19 11.05
C HIS A 68 -5.57 9.50 11.81
N VAL A 69 -5.42 9.43 13.13
CA VAL A 69 -5.32 10.62 13.95
C VAL A 69 -4.07 11.41 13.55
N ASP A 70 -4.25 12.70 13.31
CA ASP A 70 -3.15 13.58 12.96
C ASP A 70 -2.12 13.62 14.10
N ARG A 71 -0.87 13.35 13.72
CA ARG A 71 0.28 13.44 14.62
C ARG A 71 1.35 14.29 13.96
N PRO A 72 2.02 15.19 14.69
CA PRO A 72 3.09 16.01 14.15
C PRO A 72 4.13 15.16 13.39
N GLY A 73 4.45 15.56 12.16
CA GLY A 73 5.43 14.88 11.32
C GLY A 73 4.98 13.56 10.70
N LYS A 74 3.71 13.16 10.83
CA LYS A 74 3.17 11.95 10.18
C LYS A 74 2.30 12.33 8.99
N PRO A 75 2.59 11.84 7.77
CA PRO A 75 1.77 12.10 6.60
C PRO A 75 0.50 11.22 6.63
N SER A 76 -0.46 11.61 7.47
CA SER A 76 -1.63 10.79 7.78
C SER A 76 -2.47 10.45 6.55
N LEU A 77 -2.63 11.40 5.61
CA LEU A 77 -3.36 11.15 4.36
C LEU A 77 -2.64 10.15 3.46
N VAL A 78 -1.30 10.21 3.40
CA VAL A 78 -0.51 9.23 2.63
C VAL A 78 -0.71 7.84 3.18
N LEU A 79 -0.69 7.68 4.50
CA LEU A 79 -0.91 6.39 5.16
C LEU A 79 -2.33 5.86 4.90
N ASP A 80 -3.34 6.74 4.97
CA ASP A 80 -4.73 6.38 4.66
C ASP A 80 -4.90 5.91 3.21
N PHE A 81 -4.31 6.64 2.27
CA PHE A 81 -4.37 6.31 0.85
C PHE A 81 -3.60 5.03 0.52
N MET A 82 -2.48 4.80 1.19
CA MET A 82 -1.64 3.62 1.03
C MET A 82 -2.39 2.32 1.37
N GLU A 83 -3.34 2.35 2.32
CA GLU A 83 -4.11 1.16 2.72
C GLU A 83 -4.84 0.49 1.53
N GLU A 84 -5.22 1.26 0.50
CA GLU A 84 -5.87 0.71 -0.69
C GLU A 84 -4.96 -0.21 -1.51
N TYR A 85 -3.64 -0.02 -1.41
CA TYR A 85 -2.64 -0.65 -2.28
C TYR A 85 -1.75 -1.66 -1.55
N ARG A 86 -1.67 -1.61 -0.22
CA ARG A 86 -0.72 -2.41 0.60
C ARG A 86 -0.73 -3.88 0.24
N ALA A 87 -1.90 -4.48 0.24
CA ALA A 87 -2.09 -5.89 -0.03
C ALA A 87 -1.61 -6.29 -1.42
N TRP A 88 -2.05 -5.55 -2.42
CA TRP A 88 -1.79 -5.88 -3.82
C TRP A 88 -0.36 -5.59 -4.24
N VAL A 89 0.20 -4.46 -3.78
CA VAL A 89 1.51 -3.99 -4.22
C VAL A 89 2.64 -4.55 -3.35
N VAL A 90 2.47 -4.58 -2.03
CA VAL A 90 3.56 -4.98 -1.12
C VAL A 90 3.38 -6.43 -0.67
N ASP A 91 2.29 -6.75 0.03
CA ASP A 91 2.17 -8.05 0.69
C ASP A 91 2.25 -9.20 -0.30
N ARG A 92 1.59 -9.07 -1.46
CA ARG A 92 1.65 -10.07 -2.53
C ARG A 92 3.07 -10.31 -3.04
N ASN A 93 3.88 -9.26 -3.16
CA ASN A 93 5.28 -9.40 -3.60
C ASN A 93 6.15 -10.04 -2.51
N ILE A 94 5.96 -9.68 -1.24
CA ILE A 94 6.67 -10.29 -0.13
C ILE A 94 6.30 -11.78 0.02
N ILE A 95 5.02 -12.14 -0.16
CA ILE A 95 4.57 -13.56 -0.16
C ILE A 95 5.28 -14.37 -1.25
N LYS A 96 5.52 -13.81 -2.44
CA LYS A 96 6.29 -14.50 -3.50
C LYS A 96 7.72 -14.81 -3.08
N LEU A 97 8.31 -13.96 -2.25
CA LEU A 97 9.68 -14.10 -1.74
C LEU A 97 9.78 -14.97 -0.46
N ARG A 98 8.67 -15.53 0.05
CA ARG A 98 8.62 -16.23 1.35
C ARG A 98 9.66 -17.33 1.50
N ALA A 99 9.90 -18.14 0.44
CA ALA A 99 10.85 -19.25 0.47
C ALA A 99 12.30 -18.76 0.60
N ARG A 100 12.60 -17.58 0.08
CA ARG A 100 13.91 -16.95 0.19
C ARG A 100 14.06 -16.25 1.55
N LEU A 101 13.05 -15.48 1.95
CA LEU A 101 13.03 -14.81 3.26
C LEU A 101 13.21 -15.79 4.42
N GLY A 102 12.64 -17.02 4.32
CA GLY A 102 12.79 -18.05 5.36
C GLY A 102 14.21 -18.63 5.48
N LYS A 103 15.12 -18.33 4.55
CA LYS A 103 16.52 -18.77 4.59
C LYS A 103 17.48 -17.67 5.05
N GLU A 104 17.00 -16.46 5.16
CA GLU A 104 17.82 -15.29 5.49
C GLU A 104 17.61 -14.84 6.93
N THR A 105 18.66 -14.36 7.54
CA THR A 105 18.62 -13.82 8.91
C THR A 105 18.50 -12.28 8.93
N SER A 106 18.71 -11.63 7.80
CA SER A 106 18.62 -10.18 7.67
C SER A 106 18.20 -9.76 6.26
N LEU A 107 17.76 -8.50 6.11
CA LEU A 107 17.36 -7.95 4.83
C LEU A 107 18.58 -7.53 4.02
N THR A 108 19.08 -8.44 3.16
CA THR A 108 20.26 -8.25 2.32
C THR A 108 20.02 -7.22 1.18
N PRO A 109 21.09 -6.63 0.59
CA PRO A 109 20.96 -5.74 -0.57
C PRO A 109 20.25 -6.40 -1.76
N ASP A 110 20.50 -7.69 -2.00
CA ASP A 110 19.84 -8.44 -3.08
C ASP A 110 18.34 -8.59 -2.85
N LEU A 111 17.92 -8.91 -1.62
CA LEU A 111 16.50 -8.94 -1.25
C LEU A 111 15.83 -7.58 -1.42
N LYS A 112 16.52 -6.49 -1.03
CA LYS A 112 16.00 -5.13 -1.25
C LYS A 112 15.78 -4.85 -2.72
N THR A 113 16.72 -5.23 -3.58
CA THR A 113 16.64 -5.09 -5.03
C THR A 113 15.47 -5.89 -5.60
N GLU A 114 15.27 -7.12 -5.16
CA GLU A 114 14.12 -7.94 -5.59
C GLU A 114 12.78 -7.34 -5.15
N ILE A 115 12.70 -6.79 -3.95
CA ILE A 115 11.49 -6.11 -3.45
C ILE A 115 11.19 -4.87 -4.31
N ILE A 116 12.20 -4.04 -4.60
CA ILE A 116 12.06 -2.87 -5.47
C ILE A 116 11.53 -3.31 -6.83
N ASN A 117 12.22 -4.24 -7.50
CA ASN A 117 11.84 -4.71 -8.83
C ASN A 117 10.43 -5.31 -8.86
N GLY A 118 10.04 -6.06 -7.83
CA GLY A 118 8.71 -6.63 -7.70
C GLY A 118 7.61 -5.56 -7.56
N ILE A 119 7.86 -4.54 -6.78
CA ILE A 119 6.94 -3.40 -6.59
C ILE A 119 6.84 -2.59 -7.89
N ASP A 120 7.96 -2.23 -8.50
CA ASP A 120 8.00 -1.45 -9.75
C ASP A 120 7.32 -2.20 -10.89
N ALA A 121 7.56 -3.50 -11.02
CA ALA A 121 6.85 -4.34 -11.98
C ALA A 121 5.33 -4.36 -11.73
N THR A 122 4.91 -4.38 -10.46
CA THR A 122 3.49 -4.34 -10.09
C THR A 122 2.87 -2.98 -10.42
N MET A 123 3.55 -1.87 -10.12
CA MET A 123 3.08 -0.51 -10.39
C MET A 123 2.99 -0.22 -11.89
N SER A 124 3.93 -0.74 -12.68
CA SER A 124 3.97 -0.60 -14.14
C SER A 124 3.03 -1.56 -14.86
N ALA A 125 2.51 -2.58 -14.18
CA ALA A 125 1.64 -3.60 -14.79
C ALA A 125 0.31 -3.01 -15.28
N PHE A 126 -0.13 -3.49 -16.45
CA PHE A 126 -1.46 -3.17 -16.96
C PHE A 126 -2.52 -4.03 -16.29
N ILE A 127 -3.48 -3.40 -15.67
CA ILE A 127 -4.63 -4.07 -15.08
C ILE A 127 -5.93 -3.57 -15.72
N THR A 128 -6.96 -4.41 -15.75
CA THR A 128 -8.27 -4.00 -16.27
C THR A 128 -8.98 -3.17 -15.20
N HIS A 129 -9.16 -1.88 -15.48
CA HIS A 129 -9.89 -0.95 -14.64
C HIS A 129 -10.98 -0.27 -15.45
N ARG A 130 -12.26 -0.45 -15.04
CA ARG A 130 -13.43 0.12 -15.75
C ARG A 130 -13.46 -0.22 -17.25
N GLY A 131 -13.16 -1.47 -17.58
CA GLY A 131 -13.16 -1.97 -18.96
C GLY A 131 -11.94 -1.60 -19.81
N LYS A 132 -10.96 -0.88 -19.27
CA LYS A 132 -9.75 -0.47 -19.99
C LYS A 132 -8.49 -1.05 -19.31
N LYS A 133 -7.50 -1.42 -20.13
CA LYS A 133 -6.15 -1.77 -19.62
C LYS A 133 -5.39 -0.50 -19.31
N VAL A 134 -5.02 -0.30 -18.05
CA VAL A 134 -4.33 0.89 -17.54
C VAL A 134 -3.24 0.45 -16.57
N ARG A 135 -2.09 1.12 -16.57
CA ARG A 135 -1.04 0.86 -15.59
C ARG A 135 -1.53 1.19 -14.18
N LEU A 136 -1.09 0.41 -13.19
CA LEU A 136 -1.53 0.60 -11.81
C LEU A 136 -1.15 1.99 -11.27
N GLU A 137 0.05 2.48 -11.58
CA GLU A 137 0.49 3.84 -11.24
C GLU A 137 -0.47 4.93 -11.73
N ASN A 138 -0.97 4.80 -12.97
CA ASN A 138 -1.94 5.74 -13.53
C ASN A 138 -3.31 5.62 -12.88
N ILE A 139 -3.67 4.42 -12.42
CA ILE A 139 -4.91 4.23 -11.65
C ILE A 139 -4.77 4.90 -10.28
N MET A 140 -3.63 4.74 -9.61
CA MET A 140 -3.32 5.40 -8.35
C MET A 140 -3.43 6.93 -8.50
N GLN A 141 -2.82 7.51 -9.52
CA GLN A 141 -2.91 8.95 -9.79
C GLN A 141 -4.37 9.41 -10.00
N ARG A 142 -5.15 8.64 -10.77
CA ARG A 142 -6.58 8.94 -10.98
C ARG A 142 -7.40 8.82 -9.68
N GLN A 143 -7.05 7.90 -8.80
CA GLN A 143 -7.70 7.78 -7.49
C GLN A 143 -7.36 8.97 -6.59
N ALA A 144 -6.11 9.48 -6.62
CA ALA A 144 -5.73 10.69 -5.91
C ALA A 144 -6.55 11.91 -6.39
N TYR A 145 -6.71 12.11 -7.70
CA TYR A 145 -7.59 13.17 -8.24
C TYR A 145 -9.05 13.00 -7.84
N ARG A 146 -9.56 11.77 -7.76
CA ARG A 146 -10.93 11.51 -7.29
C ARG A 146 -11.09 11.81 -5.81
N LEU A 147 -10.04 11.52 -5.03
CA LEU A 147 -10.04 11.85 -3.60
C LEU A 147 -10.09 13.38 -3.44
N ALA A 148 -9.27 14.13 -4.18
CA ALA A 148 -9.29 15.59 -4.18
C ALA A 148 -10.69 16.13 -4.56
N GLY A 149 -11.27 15.66 -5.66
CA GLY A 149 -12.62 16.06 -6.07
C GLY A 149 -13.71 15.67 -5.06
N ALA A 150 -13.58 14.53 -4.39
CA ALA A 150 -14.52 14.15 -3.34
C ALA A 150 -14.44 15.08 -2.12
N MET A 151 -13.24 15.52 -1.74
CA MET A 151 -13.04 16.48 -0.66
C MET A 151 -13.60 17.86 -1.00
N THR A 152 -13.36 18.33 -2.23
CA THR A 152 -13.83 19.65 -2.69
C THR A 152 -15.35 19.70 -2.87
N ASP A 153 -15.92 18.68 -3.52
CA ASP A 153 -17.34 18.65 -3.88
C ASP A 153 -18.24 18.03 -2.80
N GLY A 154 -17.69 17.56 -1.70
CA GLY A 154 -18.43 16.82 -0.67
C GLY A 154 -18.97 15.48 -1.15
N LYS A 155 -18.45 14.93 -2.25
CA LYS A 155 -18.89 13.67 -2.83
C LYS A 155 -18.27 12.48 -2.11
N ARG A 156 -18.94 11.32 -2.24
CA ARG A 156 -18.44 10.07 -1.66
C ARG A 156 -17.26 9.54 -2.46
N TYR A 157 -16.13 9.35 -1.80
CA TYR A 157 -14.98 8.64 -2.35
C TYR A 157 -15.20 7.12 -2.33
N LYS A 158 -14.81 6.44 -3.42
CA LYS A 158 -14.78 4.97 -3.50
C LYS A 158 -13.34 4.53 -3.76
N SER A 159 -12.78 3.80 -2.80
CA SER A 159 -11.48 3.15 -2.93
C SER A 159 -11.46 2.11 -4.04
N ILE A 160 -10.28 1.80 -4.56
CA ILE A 160 -10.09 0.67 -5.47
C ILE A 160 -10.14 -0.65 -4.70
N ARG A 161 -10.73 -1.67 -5.32
CA ARG A 161 -10.71 -3.05 -4.80
C ARG A 161 -10.01 -3.94 -5.81
N PHE A 162 -8.99 -4.62 -5.35
CA PHE A 162 -8.29 -5.64 -6.14
C PHE A 162 -8.96 -7.00 -5.89
N LYS A 163 -9.03 -7.82 -6.96
CA LYS A 163 -9.39 -9.24 -6.84
C LYS A 163 -8.10 -10.05 -6.79
N TRP A 164 -8.01 -10.94 -5.82
CA TRP A 164 -6.89 -11.89 -5.67
C TRP A 164 -6.98 -13.01 -6.68
#